data_91c456fe7bc1e250adad36fbd856c361
#
_entry.id   91c456fe7bc1e250adad36fbd856c361
#
_cell.length_a   1.000
_cell.length_b   1.000
_cell.length_c   1.000
_cell.angle_alpha   90.00
_cell.angle_beta   90.00
_cell.angle_gamma   90.00
#
_symmetry.space_group_name_H-M   'P 1'
#
loop_
_entity.id
_entity.type
_entity.pdbx_description
1 polymer ?
#
loop_
_entity_poly.entity_id
_entity_poly.type
_entity_poly.pdbx_seq_one_letter_code
_entity_poly.pdbx_strand_id
1 'polypeptide(L)'
;MTRVKICGITNLEDAKTAVEAGADALGFIFVENTPRFVTPAQVAPIVRALPPFVTAVGIFWDHPAGHIKSIVDACGLGALQFHGDEKPEDLEGYPVPVIKTIKLPAPSDELDGMQPFTPSAKFLQYRKHAAALLLDSAARWSEGEARQPIEWSIARDLANARWRVVLAAGLTPENVARAIATAHPYAVDVNSGVEAQPGRKDPDKVWRFVAEAKGAR
;
A
#
# COMPACT_ATOMS: atom_id res chain seq x y z
N MET A 1 -5.93 -16.47 3.63
CA MET A 1 -5.91 -15.33 4.59
C MET A 1 -5.29 -14.13 3.88
N THR A 2 -5.96 -12.99 3.90
CA THR A 2 -5.50 -11.75 3.26
C THR A 2 -4.30 -11.18 3.99
N ARG A 3 -3.29 -10.69 3.27
CA ARG A 3 -2.11 -10.03 3.85
C ARG A 3 -2.43 -8.60 4.24
N VAL A 4 -1.75 -8.08 5.28
CA VAL A 4 -1.97 -6.72 5.80
C VAL A 4 -0.68 -5.93 5.73
N LYS A 5 -0.73 -4.77 5.10
CA LYS A 5 0.35 -3.77 5.12
C LYS A 5 -0.10 -2.55 5.92
N ILE A 6 0.73 -2.11 6.87
CA ILE A 6 0.56 -0.84 7.59
C ILE A 6 1.54 0.16 6.99
N CYS A 7 1.03 1.19 6.32
CA CYS A 7 1.82 2.18 5.59
C CYS A 7 2.08 3.45 6.41
N GLY A 8 3.12 4.20 6.05
CA GLY A 8 3.45 5.49 6.68
C GLY A 8 4.01 5.35 8.11
N ILE A 9 4.80 4.32 8.34
CA ILE A 9 5.55 4.13 9.58
C ILE A 9 6.69 5.16 9.63
N THR A 10 6.77 5.90 10.74
CA THR A 10 7.77 6.94 10.95
C THR A 10 8.66 6.70 12.16
N ASN A 11 8.34 5.73 13.01
CA ASN A 11 9.03 5.45 14.26
C ASN A 11 8.97 3.98 14.65
N LEU A 12 9.84 3.57 15.56
CA LEU A 12 9.99 2.17 16.00
C LEU A 12 8.79 1.68 16.82
N GLU A 13 8.13 2.56 17.58
CA GLU A 13 6.98 2.21 18.41
C GLU A 13 5.79 1.76 17.55
N ASP A 14 5.44 2.58 16.54
CA ASP A 14 4.38 2.24 15.58
C ASP A 14 4.72 0.97 14.78
N ALA A 15 6.02 0.77 14.44
CA ALA A 15 6.47 -0.44 13.76
C ALA A 15 6.26 -1.69 14.64
N LYS A 16 6.63 -1.63 15.91
CA LYS A 16 6.42 -2.74 16.87
C LYS A 16 4.94 -3.05 17.04
N THR A 17 4.12 -2.02 17.28
CA THR A 17 2.65 -2.19 17.39
C THR A 17 2.06 -2.89 16.18
N ALA A 18 2.45 -2.48 14.96
CA ALA A 18 1.95 -3.10 13.73
C ALA A 18 2.39 -4.57 13.58
N VAL A 19 3.65 -4.87 13.93
CA VAL A 19 4.19 -6.25 13.91
C VAL A 19 3.48 -7.13 14.93
N GLU A 20 3.32 -6.65 16.17
CA GLU A 20 2.66 -7.39 17.25
C GLU A 20 1.17 -7.64 16.93
N ALA A 21 0.51 -6.70 16.27
CA ALA A 21 -0.85 -6.87 15.77
C ALA A 21 -0.94 -7.91 14.64
N GLY A 22 0.17 -8.30 14.00
CA GLY A 22 0.23 -9.32 12.96
C GLY A 22 0.28 -8.75 11.53
N ALA A 23 0.79 -7.55 11.31
CA ALA A 23 1.04 -7.01 9.97
C ALA A 23 2.10 -7.85 9.23
N ASP A 24 1.87 -8.10 7.93
CA ASP A 24 2.79 -8.84 7.05
C ASP A 24 3.81 -7.91 6.37
N ALA A 25 3.52 -6.60 6.32
CA ALA A 25 4.41 -5.61 5.73
C ALA A 25 4.25 -4.22 6.37
N LEU A 26 5.35 -3.46 6.39
CA LEU A 26 5.39 -2.07 6.85
C LEU A 26 5.85 -1.16 5.72
N GLY A 27 5.16 -0.02 5.53
CA GLY A 27 5.47 0.95 4.49
C GLY A 27 6.21 2.18 5.03
N PHE A 28 7.32 2.56 4.38
CA PHE A 28 8.17 3.70 4.70
C PHE A 28 8.17 4.68 3.52
N ILE A 29 7.75 5.93 3.75
CA ILE A 29 7.52 6.90 2.69
C ILE A 29 8.75 7.81 2.53
N PHE A 30 9.49 7.63 1.42
CA PHE A 30 10.67 8.45 1.08
C PHE A 30 10.31 9.66 0.20
N VAL A 31 9.06 10.08 0.21
CA VAL A 31 8.57 11.23 -0.57
C VAL A 31 8.57 12.46 0.33
N GLU A 32 9.44 13.43 0.00
CA GLU A 32 9.53 14.70 0.71
C GLU A 32 8.20 15.48 0.67
N ASN A 33 8.06 16.44 1.57
CA ASN A 33 6.86 17.29 1.70
C ASN A 33 5.57 16.53 2.04
N THR A 34 5.70 15.32 2.61
CA THR A 34 4.58 14.60 3.21
C THR A 34 4.75 14.53 4.72
N PRO A 35 3.66 14.52 5.51
CA PRO A 35 3.76 14.43 6.97
C PRO A 35 4.29 13.07 7.46
N ARG A 36 4.50 12.13 6.54
CA ARG A 36 4.98 10.75 6.80
C ARG A 36 6.34 10.48 6.17
N PHE A 37 7.01 11.55 5.72
CA PHE A 37 8.37 11.43 5.16
C PHE A 37 9.34 10.88 6.20
N VAL A 38 10.18 9.95 5.77
CA VAL A 38 11.27 9.40 6.58
C VAL A 38 12.57 9.34 5.79
N THR A 39 13.68 9.52 6.47
CA THR A 39 15.02 9.40 5.89
C THR A 39 15.55 7.97 6.02
N PRO A 40 16.53 7.55 5.19
CA PRO A 40 17.20 6.25 5.36
C PRO A 40 17.81 6.04 6.75
N ALA A 41 18.34 7.10 7.37
CA ALA A 41 18.90 7.05 8.72
C ALA A 41 17.85 6.69 9.80
N GLN A 42 16.61 7.14 9.62
CA GLN A 42 15.49 6.79 10.50
C GLN A 42 14.98 5.37 10.25
N VAL A 43 14.93 4.94 8.98
CA VAL A 43 14.33 3.66 8.57
C VAL A 43 15.25 2.47 8.84
N ALA A 44 16.54 2.58 8.53
CA ALA A 44 17.47 1.46 8.64
C ALA A 44 17.50 0.79 10.05
N PRO A 45 17.49 1.50 11.18
CA PRO A 45 17.39 0.86 12.49
C PRO A 45 16.04 0.18 12.74
N ILE A 46 14.95 0.72 12.20
CA ILE A 46 13.62 0.10 12.32
C ILE A 46 13.60 -1.22 11.56
N VAL A 47 14.06 -1.22 10.30
CA VAL A 47 14.08 -2.42 9.45
C VAL A 47 14.93 -3.54 10.06
N ARG A 48 16.10 -3.20 10.63
CA ARG A 48 16.94 -4.18 11.33
C ARG A 48 16.28 -4.82 12.55
N ALA A 49 15.31 -4.15 13.14
CA ALA A 49 14.55 -4.66 14.29
C ALA A 49 13.32 -5.50 13.91
N LEU A 50 12.96 -5.57 12.62
CA LEU A 50 11.81 -6.35 12.16
C LEU A 50 12.08 -7.86 12.23
N PRO A 51 11.07 -8.66 12.58
CA PRO A 51 11.18 -10.12 12.48
C PRO A 51 11.26 -10.57 11.01
N PRO A 52 11.81 -11.75 10.71
CA PRO A 52 12.17 -12.18 9.36
C PRO A 52 11.01 -12.31 8.37
N PHE A 53 9.78 -12.43 8.85
CA PHE A 53 8.59 -12.58 7.97
C PHE A 53 7.77 -11.29 7.80
N VAL A 54 8.30 -10.14 8.22
CA VAL A 54 7.68 -8.84 7.98
C VAL A 54 8.47 -8.09 6.91
N THR A 55 7.80 -7.73 5.82
CA THR A 55 8.43 -7.06 4.68
C THR A 55 8.50 -5.55 4.88
N ALA A 56 9.70 -4.97 4.82
CA ALA A 56 9.88 -3.52 4.74
C ALA A 56 9.66 -3.04 3.30
N VAL A 57 8.67 -2.17 3.06
CA VAL A 57 8.32 -1.64 1.74
C VAL A 57 8.68 -0.16 1.67
N GLY A 58 9.57 0.23 0.75
CA GLY A 58 9.87 1.63 0.48
C GLY A 58 8.90 2.23 -0.54
N ILE A 59 8.31 3.39 -0.24
CA ILE A 59 7.40 4.09 -1.13
C ILE A 59 8.12 5.27 -1.78
N PHE A 60 8.07 5.33 -3.11
CA PHE A 60 8.73 6.30 -3.97
C PHE A 60 7.72 6.95 -4.93
N TRP A 61 8.02 8.16 -5.36
CA TRP A 61 7.24 8.93 -6.31
C TRP A 61 8.17 9.63 -7.29
N ASP A 62 8.28 9.10 -8.51
CA ASP A 62 9.11 9.63 -9.60
C ASP A 62 10.59 9.89 -9.22
N HIS A 63 11.15 9.07 -8.33
CA HIS A 63 12.55 9.19 -7.90
C HIS A 63 13.51 8.57 -8.92
N PRO A 64 14.71 9.13 -9.09
CA PRO A 64 15.75 8.53 -9.92
C PRO A 64 16.15 7.14 -9.43
N ALA A 65 16.33 6.19 -10.36
CA ALA A 65 16.65 4.79 -10.04
C ALA A 65 17.90 4.62 -9.16
N GLY A 66 18.94 5.43 -9.39
CA GLY A 66 20.15 5.42 -8.56
C GLY A 66 19.89 5.79 -7.10
N HIS A 67 19.02 6.76 -6.86
CA HIS A 67 18.61 7.17 -5.51
C HIS A 67 17.81 6.05 -4.82
N ILE A 68 16.87 5.43 -5.53
CA ILE A 68 16.09 4.30 -5.00
C ILE A 68 17.01 3.15 -4.59
N LYS A 69 17.95 2.75 -5.47
CA LYS A 69 18.90 1.66 -5.20
C LYS A 69 19.74 1.94 -3.95
N SER A 70 20.23 3.16 -3.78
CA SER A 70 21.00 3.54 -2.58
C SER A 70 20.18 3.42 -1.30
N ILE A 71 18.88 3.73 -1.34
CA ILE A 71 17.97 3.57 -0.20
C ILE A 71 17.68 2.08 0.09
N VAL A 72 17.46 1.28 -0.97
CA VAL A 72 17.29 -0.19 -0.83
C VAL A 72 18.45 -0.79 -0.05
N ASP A 73 19.68 -0.48 -0.48
CA ASP A 73 20.90 -1.00 0.13
C ASP A 73 21.10 -0.48 1.57
N ALA A 74 20.89 0.80 1.78
CA ALA A 74 21.09 1.43 3.09
C ALA A 74 20.08 0.94 4.16
N CYS A 75 18.84 0.69 3.75
CA CYS A 75 17.75 0.31 4.66
C CYS A 75 17.48 -1.19 4.73
N GLY A 76 17.92 -1.99 3.75
CA GLY A 76 17.57 -3.40 3.65
C GLY A 76 16.09 -3.60 3.30
N LEU A 77 15.55 -2.81 2.36
CA LEU A 77 14.15 -2.92 1.95
C LEU A 77 13.89 -4.25 1.24
N GLY A 78 12.76 -4.89 1.57
CA GLY A 78 12.33 -6.16 0.98
C GLY A 78 11.36 -6.02 -0.21
N ALA A 79 10.82 -4.83 -0.46
CA ALA A 79 9.99 -4.51 -1.63
C ALA A 79 9.97 -2.99 -1.88
N LEU A 80 9.58 -2.61 -3.10
CA LEU A 80 9.38 -1.22 -3.52
C LEU A 80 7.93 -0.98 -3.92
N GLN A 81 7.43 0.21 -3.65
CA GLN A 81 6.14 0.68 -4.13
C GLN A 81 6.32 2.00 -4.87
N PHE A 82 5.99 1.99 -6.15
CA PHE A 82 6.01 3.16 -7.02
C PHE A 82 4.64 3.82 -7.04
N HIS A 83 4.58 5.09 -6.61
CA HIS A 83 3.32 5.81 -6.41
C HIS A 83 3.13 6.99 -7.38
N GLY A 84 4.13 7.29 -8.18
CA GLY A 84 4.14 8.35 -9.20
C GLY A 84 3.62 7.90 -10.56
N ASP A 85 4.14 8.55 -11.61
CA ASP A 85 3.80 8.28 -13.01
C ASP A 85 4.89 7.44 -13.71
N GLU A 86 5.65 6.63 -12.91
CA GLU A 86 6.71 5.77 -13.42
C GLU A 86 6.18 4.84 -14.51
N LYS A 87 6.93 4.72 -15.61
CA LYS A 87 6.62 3.85 -16.75
C LYS A 87 6.96 2.39 -16.43
N PRO A 88 6.43 1.41 -17.21
CA PRO A 88 6.74 -0.01 -16.99
C PRO A 88 8.24 -0.32 -16.94
N GLU A 89 9.03 0.29 -17.82
CA GLU A 89 10.49 0.13 -17.88
C GLU A 89 11.22 0.67 -16.64
N ASP A 90 10.66 1.67 -15.95
CA ASP A 90 11.23 2.23 -14.73
C ASP A 90 11.09 1.28 -13.52
N LEU A 91 10.27 0.22 -13.66
CA LEU A 91 10.06 -0.78 -12.60
C LEU A 91 11.11 -1.90 -12.64
N GLU A 92 12.02 -1.89 -13.58
CA GLU A 92 13.01 -2.95 -13.79
C GLU A 92 14.37 -2.66 -13.14
N GLY A 93 15.17 -3.71 -12.98
CA GLY A 93 16.55 -3.60 -12.51
C GLY A 93 16.71 -3.35 -11.01
N TYR A 94 15.69 -3.67 -10.21
CA TYR A 94 15.76 -3.68 -8.74
C TYR A 94 15.93 -5.10 -8.21
N PRO A 95 16.69 -5.31 -7.11
CA PRO A 95 16.93 -6.63 -6.52
C PRO A 95 15.74 -7.17 -5.72
N VAL A 96 14.66 -6.40 -5.59
CA VAL A 96 13.48 -6.72 -4.78
C VAL A 96 12.19 -6.54 -5.59
N PRO A 97 11.09 -7.20 -5.21
CA PRO A 97 9.80 -7.06 -5.89
C PRO A 97 9.28 -5.62 -5.91
N VAL A 98 8.63 -5.27 -7.02
CA VAL A 98 8.04 -3.95 -7.23
C VAL A 98 6.53 -4.02 -7.22
N ILE A 99 5.89 -3.11 -6.51
CA ILE A 99 4.44 -2.86 -6.48
C ILE A 99 4.17 -1.55 -7.22
N LYS A 100 3.30 -1.56 -8.22
CA LYS A 100 2.88 -0.32 -8.89
C LYS A 100 1.55 0.16 -8.36
N THR A 101 1.49 1.41 -7.92
CA THR A 101 0.23 2.06 -7.55
C THR A 101 -0.50 2.55 -8.79
N ILE A 102 -1.78 2.20 -8.87
CA ILE A 102 -2.72 2.67 -9.88
C ILE A 102 -3.77 3.52 -9.16
N LYS A 103 -3.88 4.77 -9.59
CA LYS A 103 -4.85 5.73 -9.04
C LYS A 103 -6.18 5.58 -9.77
N LEU A 104 -7.23 5.31 -9.03
CA LEU A 104 -8.60 5.20 -9.52
C LEU A 104 -9.43 6.41 -9.09
N PRO A 105 -10.40 6.84 -9.90
CA PRO A 105 -11.35 7.87 -9.47
C PRO A 105 -12.18 7.38 -8.28
N ALA A 106 -12.78 8.32 -7.55
CA ALA A 106 -13.81 7.99 -6.56
C ALA A 106 -15.01 7.32 -7.24
N PRO A 107 -15.78 6.48 -6.50
CA PRO A 107 -17.02 5.94 -7.02
C PRO A 107 -17.93 7.08 -7.49
N SER A 108 -18.58 6.91 -8.65
CA SER A 108 -19.61 7.81 -9.15
C SER A 108 -20.92 7.05 -9.30
N ASP A 109 -22.03 7.72 -9.06
CA ASP A 109 -23.38 7.15 -9.19
C ASP A 109 -23.67 6.63 -10.61
N GLU A 110 -22.89 7.07 -11.61
CA GLU A 110 -22.99 6.63 -13.01
C GLU A 110 -22.43 5.22 -13.27
N LEU A 111 -21.72 4.62 -12.31
CA LEU A 111 -21.12 3.28 -12.46
C LEU A 111 -22.02 2.14 -11.96
N ASP A 112 -23.19 2.45 -11.41
CA ASP A 112 -24.15 1.47 -10.92
C ASP A 112 -24.78 0.72 -12.11
N GLY A 113 -24.39 -0.54 -12.30
CA GLY A 113 -24.87 -1.42 -13.37
C GLY A 113 -23.92 -1.62 -14.54
N MET A 114 -22.67 -1.16 -14.48
CA MET A 114 -21.70 -1.32 -15.56
C MET A 114 -21.17 -2.75 -15.71
N GLN A 115 -20.79 -3.06 -16.95
CA GLN A 115 -20.07 -4.26 -17.37
C GLN A 115 -18.83 -4.49 -16.48
N PRO A 116 -18.38 -5.75 -16.31
CA PRO A 116 -17.16 -6.06 -15.58
C PRO A 116 -15.98 -5.18 -16.01
N PHE A 117 -15.21 -4.69 -15.05
CA PHE A 117 -14.06 -3.84 -15.33
C PHE A 117 -13.07 -4.56 -16.25
N THR A 118 -12.87 -4.04 -17.44
CA THR A 118 -11.85 -4.53 -18.36
C THR A 118 -10.59 -3.69 -18.20
N PRO A 119 -9.45 -4.29 -17.79
CA PRO A 119 -8.20 -3.54 -17.65
C PRO A 119 -7.82 -2.86 -18.97
N SER A 120 -7.65 -1.55 -18.94
CA SER A 120 -7.18 -0.80 -20.10
C SER A 120 -5.75 -1.20 -20.49
N ALA A 121 -5.30 -0.84 -21.68
CA ALA A 121 -3.93 -1.05 -22.11
C ALA A 121 -2.90 -0.47 -21.10
N LYS A 122 -3.26 0.63 -20.42
CA LYS A 122 -2.46 1.23 -19.35
C LYS A 122 -2.24 0.28 -18.16
N PHE A 123 -3.22 -0.53 -17.79
CA PHE A 123 -3.05 -1.55 -16.74
C PHE A 123 -2.22 -2.72 -17.24
N LEU A 124 -2.54 -3.22 -18.44
CA LEU A 124 -1.93 -4.41 -19.01
C LEU A 124 -0.41 -4.28 -19.19
N GLN A 125 0.08 -3.08 -19.47
CA GLN A 125 1.51 -2.82 -19.63
C GLN A 125 2.32 -3.13 -18.37
N TYR A 126 1.77 -2.96 -17.15
CA TYR A 126 2.48 -3.23 -15.91
C TYR A 126 2.54 -4.73 -15.54
N ARG A 127 1.78 -5.59 -16.22
CA ARG A 127 1.64 -7.01 -15.83
C ARG A 127 2.95 -7.80 -15.83
N LYS A 128 3.90 -7.41 -16.66
CA LYS A 128 5.20 -8.08 -16.77
C LYS A 128 6.28 -7.46 -15.87
N HIS A 129 6.04 -6.25 -15.38
CA HIS A 129 7.04 -5.43 -14.70
C HIS A 129 6.77 -5.28 -13.19
N ALA A 130 5.51 -5.41 -12.76
CA ALA A 130 5.13 -5.31 -11.36
C ALA A 130 4.75 -6.67 -10.76
N ALA A 131 5.23 -6.94 -9.55
CA ALA A 131 4.87 -8.13 -8.79
C ALA A 131 3.43 -8.09 -8.27
N ALA A 132 2.90 -6.88 -8.04
CA ALA A 132 1.52 -6.61 -7.63
C ALA A 132 1.09 -5.20 -8.07
N LEU A 133 -0.22 -4.98 -8.18
CA LEU A 133 -0.81 -3.65 -8.33
C LEU A 133 -1.45 -3.22 -7.01
N LEU A 134 -1.14 -2.01 -6.56
CA LEU A 134 -1.84 -1.36 -5.46
C LEU A 134 -2.88 -0.40 -6.05
N LEU A 135 -4.14 -0.55 -5.67
CA LEU A 135 -5.23 0.32 -6.09
C LEU A 135 -5.47 1.37 -5.01
N ASP A 136 -5.29 2.63 -5.37
CA ASP A 136 -5.50 3.77 -4.47
C ASP A 136 -6.42 4.81 -5.13
N SER A 137 -6.99 5.71 -4.32
CA SER A 137 -7.80 6.82 -4.85
C SER A 137 -6.93 7.90 -5.49
N ALA A 138 -7.49 8.61 -6.48
CA ALA A 138 -6.84 9.72 -7.15
C ALA A 138 -6.71 11.00 -6.28
N ALA A 139 -7.23 11.00 -5.04
CA ALA A 139 -7.13 12.12 -4.13
C ALA A 139 -5.67 12.49 -3.80
N ARG A 140 -5.39 13.79 -3.76
CA ARG A 140 -4.02 14.29 -3.51
C ARG A 140 -3.56 14.02 -2.08
N TRP A 141 -2.26 13.79 -1.92
CA TRP A 141 -1.62 13.52 -0.63
C TRP A 141 -1.59 14.72 0.33
N SER A 142 -1.85 15.93 -0.16
CA SER A 142 -1.57 17.20 0.53
C SER A 142 -2.57 17.61 1.62
N GLU A 143 -3.70 16.95 1.79
CA GLU A 143 -4.80 17.56 2.52
C GLU A 143 -5.23 16.84 3.81
N GLY A 144 -4.56 15.76 4.23
CA GLY A 144 -4.89 15.10 5.52
C GLY A 144 -6.32 14.55 5.63
N GLU A 145 -7.13 14.72 4.60
CA GLU A 145 -8.51 14.25 4.56
C GLU A 145 -8.59 12.73 4.47
N ALA A 146 -9.62 12.15 5.08
CA ALA A 146 -9.93 10.74 4.94
C ALA A 146 -10.19 10.43 3.47
N ARG A 147 -9.38 9.54 2.87
CA ARG A 147 -9.55 9.15 1.47
C ARG A 147 -10.87 8.45 1.27
N GLN A 148 -11.57 8.82 0.20
CA GLN A 148 -12.76 8.11 -0.22
C GLN A 148 -12.38 6.69 -0.68
N PRO A 149 -13.18 5.66 -0.32
CA PRO A 149 -13.00 4.33 -0.87
C PRO A 149 -13.08 4.37 -2.40
N ILE A 150 -12.34 3.48 -3.06
CA ILE A 150 -12.51 3.22 -4.50
C ILE A 150 -13.62 2.19 -4.70
N GLU A 151 -14.06 2.02 -5.95
CA GLU A 151 -15.01 0.96 -6.31
C GLU A 151 -14.35 -0.43 -6.16
N TRP A 152 -14.79 -1.21 -5.15
CA TRP A 152 -14.18 -2.51 -4.82
C TRP A 152 -14.44 -3.60 -5.86
N SER A 153 -15.47 -3.43 -6.69
CA SER A 153 -15.73 -4.33 -7.82
C SER A 153 -14.58 -4.35 -8.82
N ILE A 154 -13.90 -3.22 -9.05
CA ILE A 154 -12.70 -3.15 -9.89
C ILE A 154 -11.58 -4.04 -9.32
N ALA A 155 -11.37 -3.98 -8.01
CA ALA A 155 -10.37 -4.82 -7.35
C ALA A 155 -10.72 -6.32 -7.49
N ARG A 156 -12.00 -6.68 -7.32
CA ARG A 156 -12.50 -8.04 -7.51
C ARG A 156 -12.26 -8.53 -8.95
N ASP A 157 -12.59 -7.72 -9.94
CA ASP A 157 -12.47 -8.12 -11.34
C ASP A 157 -11.01 -8.33 -11.74
N LEU A 158 -10.10 -7.48 -11.24
CA LEU A 158 -8.66 -7.68 -11.39
C LEU A 158 -8.16 -8.94 -10.67
N ALA A 159 -8.64 -9.20 -9.44
CA ALA A 159 -8.30 -10.41 -8.71
C ALA A 159 -8.76 -11.68 -9.44
N ASN A 160 -9.99 -11.67 -9.99
CA ASN A 160 -10.54 -12.75 -10.83
C ASN A 160 -9.70 -12.96 -12.11
N ALA A 161 -9.15 -11.88 -12.68
CA ALA A 161 -8.21 -11.93 -13.80
C ALA A 161 -6.77 -12.37 -13.38
N ARG A 162 -6.60 -12.88 -12.15
CA ARG A 162 -5.35 -13.37 -11.56
C ARG A 162 -4.25 -12.31 -11.42
N TRP A 163 -4.64 -11.07 -11.14
CA TRP A 163 -3.71 -10.05 -10.68
C TRP A 163 -3.51 -10.16 -9.16
N ARG A 164 -2.29 -9.90 -8.69
CA ARG A 164 -2.07 -9.68 -7.26
C ARG A 164 -2.47 -8.25 -6.93
N VAL A 165 -3.65 -8.09 -6.38
CA VAL A 165 -4.22 -6.79 -6.03
C VAL A 165 -3.96 -6.48 -4.56
N VAL A 166 -3.34 -5.34 -4.29
CA VAL A 166 -3.27 -4.71 -2.97
C VAL A 166 -4.34 -3.63 -2.93
N LEU A 167 -5.35 -3.81 -2.11
CA LEU A 167 -6.44 -2.86 -1.97
C LEU A 167 -6.08 -1.79 -0.94
N ALA A 168 -6.09 -0.53 -1.35
CA ALA A 168 -5.89 0.63 -0.51
C ALA A 168 -7.09 1.58 -0.60
N ALA A 169 -6.91 2.87 -0.32
CA ALA A 169 -7.89 3.94 -0.36
C ALA A 169 -9.05 3.81 0.65
N GLY A 170 -9.06 4.70 1.62
CA GLY A 170 -10.18 4.85 2.57
C GLY A 170 -10.46 3.63 3.45
N LEU A 171 -9.54 2.68 3.55
CA LEU A 171 -9.71 1.53 4.45
C LEU A 171 -9.55 1.96 5.90
N THR A 172 -10.44 1.41 6.74
CA THR A 172 -10.49 1.62 8.20
C THR A 172 -10.84 0.29 8.89
N PRO A 173 -10.68 0.18 10.21
CA PRO A 173 -11.14 -1.00 10.94
C PRO A 173 -12.62 -1.35 10.70
N GLU A 174 -13.46 -0.33 10.45
CA GLU A 174 -14.91 -0.49 10.28
C GLU A 174 -15.32 -1.05 8.91
N ASN A 175 -14.47 -0.90 7.88
CA ASN A 175 -14.85 -1.28 6.52
C ASN A 175 -13.98 -2.38 5.90
N VAL A 176 -12.80 -2.68 6.46
CA VAL A 176 -11.82 -3.59 5.84
C VAL A 176 -12.36 -5.02 5.65
N ALA A 177 -13.12 -5.56 6.60
CA ALA A 177 -13.70 -6.90 6.47
C ALA A 177 -14.66 -6.98 5.27
N ARG A 178 -15.52 -5.97 5.11
CA ARG A 178 -16.43 -5.86 3.95
C ARG A 178 -15.67 -5.66 2.65
N ALA A 179 -14.63 -4.83 2.64
CA ALA A 179 -13.79 -4.63 1.47
C ALA A 179 -13.13 -5.94 1.01
N ILE A 180 -12.61 -6.73 1.95
CA ILE A 180 -12.01 -8.05 1.65
C ILE A 180 -13.05 -9.03 1.10
N ALA A 181 -14.23 -9.13 1.74
CA ALA A 181 -15.31 -10.00 1.29
C ALA A 181 -15.83 -9.65 -0.11
N THR A 182 -15.76 -8.37 -0.50
CA THR A 182 -16.20 -7.89 -1.82
C THR A 182 -15.13 -8.08 -2.89
N ALA A 183 -13.89 -7.70 -2.57
CA ALA A 183 -12.80 -7.58 -3.56
C ALA A 183 -11.91 -8.83 -3.66
N HIS A 184 -11.90 -9.70 -2.64
CA HIS A 184 -10.99 -10.84 -2.52
C HIS A 184 -9.53 -10.50 -2.86
N PRO A 185 -8.96 -9.43 -2.28
CA PRO A 185 -7.64 -8.96 -2.66
C PRO A 185 -6.53 -9.88 -2.14
N TYR A 186 -5.36 -9.83 -2.79
CA TYR A 186 -4.14 -10.48 -2.31
C TYR A 186 -3.67 -9.90 -0.98
N ALA A 187 -3.80 -8.56 -0.81
CA ALA A 187 -3.45 -7.84 0.40
C ALA A 187 -4.32 -6.58 0.55
N VAL A 188 -4.38 -6.06 1.77
CA VAL A 188 -4.92 -4.73 2.07
C VAL A 188 -3.81 -3.82 2.58
N ASP A 189 -3.91 -2.54 2.27
CA ASP A 189 -2.97 -1.48 2.69
C ASP A 189 -3.71 -0.35 3.39
N VAL A 190 -3.28 0.01 4.59
CA VAL A 190 -3.87 1.11 5.34
C VAL A 190 -2.80 2.10 5.81
N ASN A 191 -3.12 3.38 5.75
CA ASN A 191 -2.27 4.46 6.24
C ASN A 191 -3.05 5.35 7.23
N SER A 192 -3.77 6.37 6.74
CA SER A 192 -4.49 7.34 7.58
C SER A 192 -5.65 6.73 8.37
N GLY A 193 -6.28 5.65 7.88
CA GLY A 193 -7.39 4.97 8.55
C GLY A 193 -7.05 4.36 9.92
N VAL A 194 -5.76 4.24 10.24
CA VAL A 194 -5.26 3.74 11.53
C VAL A 194 -4.32 4.74 12.22
N GLU A 195 -4.45 6.04 11.92
CA GLU A 195 -3.67 7.09 12.56
C GLU A 195 -4.45 7.79 13.67
N ALA A 196 -3.72 8.20 14.72
CA ALA A 196 -4.17 9.16 15.72
C ALA A 196 -4.00 10.59 15.20
N GLN A 197 -2.90 10.84 14.48
CA GLN A 197 -2.59 12.06 13.74
C GLN A 197 -1.63 11.73 12.60
N PRO A 198 -1.50 12.58 11.57
CA PRO A 198 -0.61 12.30 10.43
C PRO A 198 0.81 11.90 10.87
N GLY A 199 1.25 10.71 10.45
CA GLY A 199 2.56 10.16 10.80
C GLY A 199 2.66 9.49 12.17
N ARG A 200 1.56 9.38 12.93
CA ARG A 200 1.51 8.62 14.20
C ARG A 200 0.34 7.65 14.19
N LYS A 201 0.63 6.38 14.40
CA LYS A 201 -0.41 5.34 14.44
C LYS A 201 -1.16 5.37 15.77
N ASP A 202 -2.44 5.00 15.70
CA ASP A 202 -3.27 4.72 16.85
C ASP A 202 -3.20 3.20 17.11
N PRO A 203 -2.63 2.75 18.24
CA PRO A 203 -2.46 1.34 18.52
C PRO A 203 -3.77 0.55 18.46
N ASP A 204 -4.85 1.08 19.02
CA ASP A 204 -6.15 0.38 19.07
C ASP A 204 -6.73 0.21 17.65
N LYS A 205 -6.61 1.24 16.80
CA LYS A 205 -7.04 1.15 15.40
C LYS A 205 -6.18 0.15 14.62
N VAL A 206 -4.86 0.10 14.84
CA VAL A 206 -3.97 -0.87 14.19
C VAL A 206 -4.37 -2.29 14.57
N TRP A 207 -4.54 -2.59 15.86
CA TRP A 207 -4.96 -3.91 16.35
C TRP A 207 -6.31 -4.32 15.76
N ARG A 208 -7.31 -3.43 15.81
CA ARG A 208 -8.65 -3.70 15.24
C ARG A 208 -8.58 -3.94 13.75
N PHE A 209 -7.86 -3.10 12.99
CA PHE A 209 -7.74 -3.25 11.54
C PHE A 209 -7.14 -4.61 11.16
N VAL A 210 -6.04 -5.00 11.82
CA VAL A 210 -5.39 -6.29 11.53
C VAL A 210 -6.30 -7.46 11.91
N ALA A 211 -6.96 -7.41 13.07
CA ALA A 211 -7.89 -8.43 13.51
C ALA A 211 -9.05 -8.61 12.53
N GLU A 212 -9.71 -7.52 12.12
CA GLU A 212 -10.81 -7.55 11.14
C GLU A 212 -10.33 -8.07 9.76
N ALA A 213 -9.16 -7.63 9.29
CA ALA A 213 -8.62 -8.07 8.02
C ALA A 213 -8.22 -9.55 8.02
N LYS A 214 -7.65 -10.06 9.11
CA LYS A 214 -7.26 -11.48 9.24
C LYS A 214 -8.46 -12.40 9.51
N GLY A 215 -9.52 -11.90 10.15
CA GLY A 215 -10.76 -12.61 10.41
C GLY A 215 -11.71 -12.68 9.21
N ALA A 216 -11.57 -11.79 8.23
CA ALA A 216 -12.41 -11.78 7.04
C ALA A 216 -12.19 -13.03 6.16
N ARG A 217 -13.32 -13.58 5.63
CA ARG A 217 -13.35 -14.76 4.77
C ARG A 217 -14.04 -14.46 3.45
#